data_b8db607b5544e6c96eb0f658f41f7463
#
_entry.id   b8db607b5544e6c96eb0f658f41f7463
#
_cell.length_a   1.000
_cell.length_b   1.000
_cell.length_c   1.000
_cell.angle_alpha   90.00
_cell.angle_beta   90.00
_cell.angle_gamma   90.00
#
_symmetry.space_group_name_H-M   'P 1'
#
loop_
_entity.id
_entity.type
_entity.pdbx_description
1 polymer ?
#
loop_
_entity_poly.entity_id
_entity_poly.type
_entity_poly.pdbx_seq_one_letter_code
_entity_poly.pdbx_strand_id
1 'polypeptide(L)'
;PLTGIAGAIPIAMLLGNGAGIPGTFLLMAAMMAVWAIGFVALARRVRNAGAFYAYSARALGGRMGGAVALIAVLAYNAMMFGLLGLLGGVAAGVFGQFGLVLPWWAWSLIATALVGILGIREAELSARVLMVLVALEVLIALIVSFAILGAGGAGDLSYNILAPGLVFGGGTVAAILFTFGS
;
A
#
# COMPACT_ATOMS: atom_id res chain seq x y z
N PRO A 1 5.44 -2.67 -3.11
CA PRO A 1 5.38 -3.84 -2.19
C PRO A 1 6.12 -3.57 -0.87
N LEU A 2 7.35 -3.03 -0.92
CA LEU A 2 8.15 -2.80 0.29
C LEU A 2 7.51 -1.81 1.27
N THR A 3 6.83 -0.79 0.76
CA THR A 3 6.07 0.18 1.57
C THR A 3 4.97 -0.50 2.39
N GLY A 4 4.26 -1.47 1.80
CA GLY A 4 3.28 -2.29 2.51
C GLY A 4 3.96 -3.16 3.57
N ILE A 5 5.01 -3.90 3.18
CA ILE A 5 5.69 -4.87 4.05
C ILE A 5 6.44 -4.16 5.20
N ALA A 6 7.24 -3.15 4.90
CA ALA A 6 8.09 -2.48 5.90
C ALA A 6 7.40 -1.31 6.62
N GLY A 7 6.37 -0.71 6.03
CA GLY A 7 5.66 0.43 6.59
C GLY A 7 4.30 0.05 7.17
N ALA A 8 3.39 -0.44 6.34
CA ALA A 8 2.00 -0.66 6.75
C ALA A 8 1.83 -1.87 7.68
N ILE A 9 2.53 -2.99 7.44
CA ILE A 9 2.39 -4.20 8.27
C ILE A 9 2.78 -3.96 9.73
N PRO A 10 3.97 -3.37 10.06
CA PRO A 10 4.32 -3.11 11.45
C PRO A 10 3.32 -2.19 12.16
N ILE A 11 2.82 -1.17 11.47
CA ILE A 11 1.80 -0.27 12.02
C ILE A 11 0.48 -1.03 12.24
N ALA A 12 0.07 -1.85 11.27
CA ALA A 12 -1.12 -2.69 11.38
C ALA A 12 -1.01 -3.70 12.53
N MET A 13 0.18 -4.24 12.80
CA MET A 13 0.42 -5.13 13.94
C MET A 13 0.33 -4.39 15.27
N LEU A 14 0.84 -3.16 15.36
CA LEU A 14 0.84 -2.35 16.58
C LEU A 14 -0.56 -1.79 16.91
N LEU A 15 -1.28 -1.30 15.93
CA LEU A 15 -2.56 -0.60 16.09
C LEU A 15 -3.78 -1.47 15.77
N GLY A 16 -3.57 -2.63 15.17
CA GLY A 16 -4.60 -3.58 14.77
C GLY A 16 -4.68 -4.79 15.69
N ASN A 17 -4.81 -5.97 15.09
CA ASN A 17 -5.00 -7.25 15.79
C ASN A 17 -3.70 -8.06 15.98
N GLY A 18 -2.54 -7.41 15.95
CA GLY A 18 -1.25 -8.03 16.27
C GLY A 18 -0.95 -9.26 15.43
N ALA A 19 -0.82 -10.43 16.08
CA ALA A 19 -0.52 -11.70 15.42
C ALA A 19 -1.62 -12.19 14.45
N GLY A 20 -2.83 -11.58 14.47
CA GLY A 20 -3.91 -11.88 13.53
C GLY A 20 -3.79 -11.21 12.16
N ILE A 21 -2.81 -10.31 11.96
CA ILE A 21 -2.61 -9.59 10.70
C ILE A 21 -2.47 -10.51 9.49
N PRO A 22 -1.69 -11.62 9.49
CA PRO A 22 -1.63 -12.51 8.33
C PRO A 22 -2.99 -13.07 7.92
N GLY A 23 -3.83 -13.44 8.89
CA GLY A 23 -5.19 -13.88 8.63
C GLY A 23 -6.08 -12.76 8.07
N THR A 24 -5.91 -11.53 8.57
CA THR A 24 -6.62 -10.36 8.04
C THR A 24 -6.20 -10.07 6.59
N PHE A 25 -4.93 -10.22 6.23
CA PHE A 25 -4.48 -10.11 4.84
C PHE A 25 -5.15 -11.14 3.92
N LEU A 26 -5.25 -12.40 4.34
CA LEU A 26 -5.94 -13.44 3.57
C LEU A 26 -7.43 -13.11 3.39
N LEU A 27 -8.08 -12.62 4.45
CA LEU A 27 -9.47 -12.17 4.39
C LEU A 27 -9.63 -11.03 3.38
N MET A 28 -8.75 -10.02 3.44
CA MET A 28 -8.77 -8.89 2.52
C MET A 28 -8.47 -9.33 1.09
N ALA A 29 -7.52 -10.24 0.87
CA ALA A 29 -7.24 -10.80 -0.45
C ALA A 29 -8.46 -11.50 -1.05
N ALA A 30 -9.20 -12.26 -0.24
CA ALA A 30 -10.44 -12.90 -0.67
C ALA A 30 -11.52 -11.86 -1.05
N MET A 31 -11.71 -10.84 -0.22
CA MET A 31 -12.66 -9.74 -0.50
C MET A 31 -12.27 -8.99 -1.79
N MET A 32 -10.99 -8.67 -1.96
CA MET A 32 -10.49 -8.00 -3.16
C MET A 32 -10.61 -8.87 -4.41
N ALA A 33 -10.44 -10.18 -4.30
CA ALA A 33 -10.66 -11.11 -5.41
C ALA A 33 -12.13 -11.09 -5.87
N VAL A 34 -13.08 -11.12 -4.95
CA VAL A 34 -14.51 -11.00 -5.28
C VAL A 34 -14.81 -9.64 -5.94
N TRP A 35 -14.28 -8.57 -5.37
CA TRP A 35 -14.43 -7.25 -5.94
C TRP A 35 -13.83 -7.14 -7.34
N ALA A 36 -12.65 -7.72 -7.58
CA ALA A 36 -11.95 -7.72 -8.85
C ALA A 36 -12.77 -8.39 -9.97
N ILE A 37 -13.54 -9.43 -9.68
CA ILE A 37 -14.43 -10.08 -10.64
C ILE A 37 -15.46 -9.08 -11.18
N GLY A 38 -16.12 -8.33 -10.29
CA GLY A 38 -17.07 -7.30 -10.67
C GLY A 38 -16.41 -6.15 -11.44
N PHE A 39 -15.24 -5.69 -10.99
CA PHE A 39 -14.49 -4.64 -11.64
C PHE A 39 -14.07 -5.01 -13.06
N VAL A 40 -13.52 -6.21 -13.27
CA VAL A 40 -13.11 -6.70 -14.60
C VAL A 40 -14.32 -6.84 -15.54
N ALA A 41 -15.45 -7.31 -15.02
CA ALA A 41 -16.69 -7.40 -15.80
C ALA A 41 -17.17 -6.01 -16.28
N LEU A 42 -17.07 -5.00 -15.43
CA LEU A 42 -17.39 -3.60 -15.79
C LEU A 42 -16.37 -3.00 -16.76
N ALA A 43 -15.08 -3.23 -16.53
CA ALA A 43 -14.00 -2.73 -17.38
C ALA A 43 -14.12 -3.21 -18.84
N ARG A 44 -14.59 -4.42 -19.04
CA ARG A 44 -14.86 -4.96 -20.40
C ARG A 44 -16.02 -4.27 -21.11
N ARG A 45 -17.00 -3.73 -20.37
CA ARG A 45 -18.21 -3.11 -20.92
C ARG A 45 -18.09 -1.60 -21.07
N VAL A 46 -17.32 -0.95 -20.20
CA VAL A 46 -17.16 0.52 -20.16
C VAL A 46 -15.72 0.87 -20.51
N ARG A 47 -15.47 1.10 -21.80
CA ARG A 47 -14.17 1.55 -22.30
C ARG A 47 -14.03 3.06 -22.06
N ASN A 48 -13.63 3.46 -20.87
CA ASN A 48 -13.40 4.85 -20.51
C ASN A 48 -12.20 4.95 -19.55
N ALA A 49 -11.30 5.91 -19.80
CA ALA A 49 -10.11 6.16 -18.98
C ALA A 49 -10.43 6.59 -17.52
N GLY A 50 -11.69 6.97 -17.27
CA GLY A 50 -12.16 7.42 -15.96
C GLY A 50 -12.37 6.33 -14.91
N ALA A 51 -12.16 5.06 -15.23
CA ALA A 51 -12.29 3.92 -14.31
C ALA A 51 -13.47 4.03 -13.33
N PHE A 52 -13.23 4.19 -12.04
CA PHE A 52 -14.26 4.16 -10.99
C PHE A 52 -15.39 5.18 -11.18
N TYR A 53 -15.08 6.45 -11.49
CA TYR A 53 -16.10 7.47 -11.63
C TYR A 53 -16.95 7.23 -12.90
N ALA A 54 -16.33 6.74 -13.98
CA ALA A 54 -17.05 6.44 -15.21
C ALA A 54 -18.01 5.25 -15.03
N TYR A 55 -17.59 4.22 -14.26
CA TYR A 55 -18.44 3.08 -13.93
C TYR A 55 -19.61 3.50 -13.05
N SER A 56 -19.34 4.32 -12.03
CA SER A 56 -20.37 4.86 -11.14
C SER A 56 -21.33 5.79 -11.86
N ALA A 57 -20.84 6.65 -12.75
CA ALA A 57 -21.68 7.55 -13.54
C ALA A 57 -22.62 6.77 -14.47
N ARG A 58 -22.14 5.66 -15.06
CA ARG A 58 -22.95 4.83 -15.94
C ARG A 58 -23.97 3.97 -15.20
N ALA A 59 -23.66 3.52 -13.99
CA ALA A 59 -24.54 2.67 -13.19
C ALA A 59 -25.56 3.46 -12.38
N LEU A 60 -25.16 4.61 -11.81
CA LEU A 60 -25.92 5.37 -10.81
C LEU A 60 -26.23 6.81 -11.24
N GLY A 61 -25.82 7.20 -12.46
CA GLY A 61 -26.04 8.53 -13.00
C GLY A 61 -24.90 9.53 -12.73
N GLY A 62 -24.90 10.64 -13.47
CA GLY A 62 -23.79 11.59 -13.48
C GLY A 62 -23.50 12.27 -12.14
N ARG A 63 -24.54 12.51 -11.31
CA ARG A 63 -24.34 13.10 -9.97
C ARG A 63 -23.53 12.20 -9.06
N MET A 64 -23.79 10.89 -9.06
CA MET A 64 -23.03 9.91 -8.29
C MET A 64 -21.62 9.71 -8.86
N GLY A 65 -21.47 9.73 -10.18
CA GLY A 65 -20.14 9.73 -10.81
C GLY A 65 -19.29 10.92 -10.37
N GLY A 66 -19.87 12.13 -10.31
CA GLY A 66 -19.19 13.33 -9.82
C GLY A 66 -18.78 13.21 -8.33
N ALA A 67 -19.65 12.69 -7.48
CA ALA A 67 -19.33 12.45 -6.07
C ALA A 67 -18.17 11.45 -5.90
N VAL A 68 -18.20 10.35 -6.64
CA VAL A 68 -17.11 9.36 -6.65
C VAL A 68 -15.80 9.96 -7.15
N ALA A 69 -15.83 10.83 -8.17
CA ALA A 69 -14.63 11.52 -8.65
C ALA A 69 -14.03 12.43 -7.57
N LEU A 70 -14.82 13.19 -6.85
CA LEU A 70 -14.35 14.04 -5.75
C LEU A 70 -13.75 13.21 -4.61
N ILE A 71 -14.42 12.15 -4.20
CA ILE A 71 -13.90 11.22 -3.17
C ILE A 71 -12.58 10.60 -3.62
N ALA A 72 -12.47 10.17 -4.88
CA ALA A 72 -11.25 9.61 -5.42
C ALA A 72 -10.09 10.62 -5.39
N VAL A 73 -10.33 11.87 -5.80
CA VAL A 73 -9.31 12.93 -5.74
C VAL A 73 -8.84 13.15 -4.31
N LEU A 74 -9.76 13.26 -3.35
CA LEU A 74 -9.41 13.42 -1.93
C LEU A 74 -8.63 12.22 -1.40
N ALA A 75 -9.08 11.00 -1.69
CA ALA A 75 -8.43 9.78 -1.23
C ALA A 75 -7.01 9.63 -1.79
N TYR A 76 -6.82 9.83 -3.10
CA TYR A 76 -5.49 9.73 -3.72
C TYR A 76 -4.53 10.82 -3.22
N ASN A 77 -5.01 12.05 -3.00
CA ASN A 77 -4.18 13.10 -2.42
C ASN A 77 -3.81 12.78 -0.96
N ALA A 78 -4.76 12.34 -0.15
CA ALA A 78 -4.49 11.93 1.23
C ALA A 78 -3.47 10.78 1.30
N MET A 79 -3.62 9.77 0.42
CA MET A 79 -2.68 8.67 0.29
C MET A 79 -1.28 9.16 -0.11
N MET A 80 -1.18 10.06 -1.10
CA MET A 80 0.09 10.64 -1.53
C MET A 80 0.80 11.39 -0.40
N PHE A 81 0.08 12.23 0.36
CA PHE A 81 0.65 12.93 1.51
C PHE A 81 1.08 11.95 2.61
N GLY A 82 0.30 10.91 2.88
CA GLY A 82 0.65 9.86 3.83
C GLY A 82 1.94 9.13 3.45
N LEU A 83 2.07 8.73 2.17
CA LEU A 83 3.28 8.06 1.66
C LEU A 83 4.51 8.96 1.70
N LEU A 84 4.38 10.23 1.35
CA LEU A 84 5.49 11.20 1.41
C LEU A 84 5.92 11.45 2.86
N GLY A 85 4.97 11.53 3.79
CA GLY A 85 5.26 11.65 5.23
C GLY A 85 6.01 10.42 5.77
N LEU A 86 5.54 9.21 5.42
CA LEU A 86 6.18 7.96 5.80
C LEU A 86 7.61 7.88 5.24
N LEU A 87 7.79 8.18 3.94
CA LEU A 87 9.09 8.20 3.29
C LEU A 87 10.03 9.20 3.98
N GLY A 88 9.56 10.40 4.30
CA GLY A 88 10.35 11.40 5.01
C GLY A 88 10.79 10.92 6.39
N GLY A 89 9.91 10.28 7.15
CA GLY A 89 10.22 9.71 8.46
C GLY A 89 11.26 8.59 8.38
N VAL A 90 11.08 7.65 7.45
CA VAL A 90 12.04 6.56 7.23
C VAL A 90 13.39 7.09 6.77
N ALA A 91 13.41 8.03 5.81
CA ALA A 91 14.64 8.64 5.32
C ALA A 91 15.39 9.36 6.43
N ALA A 92 14.71 10.15 7.26
CA ALA A 92 15.32 10.82 8.41
C ALA A 92 15.96 9.82 9.38
N GLY A 93 15.31 8.68 9.65
CA GLY A 93 15.85 7.63 10.51
C GLY A 93 17.08 6.93 9.91
N VAL A 94 17.02 6.58 8.63
CA VAL A 94 18.12 5.88 7.94
C VAL A 94 19.32 6.79 7.74
N PHE A 95 19.13 7.97 7.14
CA PHE A 95 20.22 8.89 6.86
C PHE A 95 20.79 9.56 8.11
N GLY A 96 19.99 9.67 9.19
CA GLY A 96 20.47 10.11 10.49
C GLY A 96 21.58 9.23 11.06
N GLN A 97 21.55 7.92 10.79
CA GLN A 97 22.62 6.98 11.20
C GLN A 97 23.95 7.24 10.49
N PHE A 98 23.92 7.86 9.32
CA PHE A 98 25.10 8.26 8.55
C PHE A 98 25.53 9.71 8.81
N GLY A 99 24.95 10.38 9.83
CA GLY A 99 25.28 11.76 10.18
C GLY A 99 24.54 12.83 9.38
N LEU A 100 23.63 12.45 8.47
CA LEU A 100 22.81 13.38 7.69
C LEU A 100 21.51 13.70 8.47
N VAL A 101 21.61 14.58 9.43
CA VAL A 101 20.50 14.95 10.31
C VAL A 101 19.66 16.05 9.66
N LEU A 102 18.69 15.65 8.85
CA LEU A 102 17.66 16.54 8.30
C LEU A 102 16.29 16.18 8.90
N PRO A 103 15.41 17.18 9.11
CA PRO A 103 14.06 16.91 9.58
C PRO A 103 13.26 16.11 8.53
N TRP A 104 12.31 15.30 8.96
CA TRP A 104 11.53 14.42 8.11
C TRP A 104 10.83 15.14 6.94
N TRP A 105 10.34 16.36 7.16
CA TRP A 105 9.68 17.14 6.13
C TRP A 105 10.64 17.58 5.00
N ALA A 106 11.92 17.81 5.31
CA ALA A 106 12.92 18.14 4.29
C ALA A 106 13.16 16.96 3.33
N TRP A 107 13.22 15.73 3.88
CA TRP A 107 13.28 14.52 3.08
C TRP A 107 12.03 14.32 2.22
N SER A 108 10.85 14.61 2.76
CA SER A 108 9.59 14.56 2.00
C SER A 108 9.58 15.56 0.85
N LEU A 109 10.09 16.78 1.05
CA LEU A 109 10.21 17.80 0.00
C LEU A 109 11.19 17.38 -1.09
N ILE A 110 12.35 16.83 -0.72
CA ILE A 110 13.35 16.31 -1.67
C ILE A 110 12.71 15.19 -2.53
N ALA A 111 12.01 14.26 -1.90
CA ALA A 111 11.31 13.19 -2.60
C ALA A 111 10.24 13.74 -3.55
N THR A 112 9.45 14.72 -3.10
CA THR A 112 8.42 15.36 -3.92
C THR A 112 9.04 16.06 -5.14
N ALA A 113 10.15 16.75 -4.96
CA ALA A 113 10.87 17.41 -6.05
C ALA A 113 11.41 16.39 -7.06
N LEU A 114 12.00 15.30 -6.58
CA LEU A 114 12.49 14.21 -7.45
C LEU A 114 11.38 13.57 -8.26
N VAL A 115 10.26 13.23 -7.61
CA VAL A 115 9.09 12.66 -8.29
C VAL A 115 8.50 13.65 -9.29
N GLY A 116 8.44 14.94 -8.94
CA GLY A 116 7.97 16.01 -9.83
C GLY A 116 8.84 16.13 -11.08
N ILE A 117 10.16 16.15 -10.92
CA ILE A 117 11.11 16.22 -12.04
C ILE A 117 10.99 14.99 -12.94
N LEU A 118 10.90 13.80 -12.35
CA LEU A 118 10.71 12.54 -13.10
C LEU A 118 9.36 12.52 -13.83
N GLY A 119 8.31 13.07 -13.22
CA GLY A 119 6.97 13.15 -13.82
C GLY A 119 6.88 14.11 -15.01
N ILE A 120 7.68 15.18 -15.02
CA ILE A 120 7.75 16.14 -16.14
C ILE A 120 8.53 15.54 -17.32
N ARG A 121 9.46 14.62 -17.05
CA ARG A 121 10.27 13.96 -18.06
C ARG A 121 9.63 12.63 -18.48
N GLU A 122 8.74 12.67 -19.43
CA GLU A 122 8.10 11.56 -20.17
C GLU A 122 7.69 10.29 -19.38
N ALA A 123 6.43 9.89 -19.53
CA ALA A 123 5.83 8.73 -18.87
C ALA A 123 6.59 7.40 -19.14
N GLU A 124 7.28 7.26 -20.27
CA GLU A 124 8.03 6.05 -20.61
C GLU A 124 9.28 5.85 -19.73
N LEU A 125 10.00 6.91 -19.43
CA LEU A 125 11.15 6.84 -18.52
C LEU A 125 10.71 6.46 -17.10
N SER A 126 9.58 7.02 -16.65
CA SER A 126 8.97 6.73 -15.37
C SER A 126 8.55 5.26 -15.24
N ALA A 127 7.95 4.67 -16.29
CA ALA A 127 7.53 3.28 -16.28
C ALA A 127 8.73 2.32 -16.19
N ARG A 128 9.82 2.58 -16.91
CA ARG A 128 11.03 1.75 -16.89
C ARG A 128 11.73 1.82 -15.53
N VAL A 129 11.88 3.01 -14.97
CA VAL A 129 12.46 3.21 -13.63
C VAL A 129 11.60 2.50 -12.59
N LEU A 130 10.28 2.63 -12.66
CA LEU A 130 9.35 1.98 -11.75
C LEU A 130 9.47 0.45 -11.81
N MET A 131 9.60 -0.12 -13.01
CA MET A 131 9.77 -1.58 -13.18
C MET A 131 11.04 -2.09 -12.50
N VAL A 132 12.17 -1.37 -12.65
CA VAL A 132 13.44 -1.72 -12.00
C VAL A 132 13.31 -1.60 -10.48
N LEU A 133 12.70 -0.52 -9.98
CA LEU A 133 12.49 -0.34 -8.54
C LEU A 133 11.61 -1.43 -7.95
N VAL A 134 10.51 -1.79 -8.60
CA VAL A 134 9.62 -2.87 -8.14
C VAL A 134 10.36 -4.22 -8.15
N ALA A 135 11.18 -4.50 -9.16
CA ALA A 135 11.97 -5.72 -9.20
C ALA A 135 12.98 -5.77 -8.03
N LEU A 136 13.64 -4.66 -7.72
CA LEU A 136 14.54 -4.55 -6.57
C LEU A 136 13.79 -4.73 -5.24
N GLU A 137 12.62 -4.12 -5.09
CA GLU A 137 11.77 -4.29 -3.91
C GLU A 137 11.40 -5.76 -3.67
N VAL A 138 10.95 -6.46 -4.70
CA VAL A 138 10.61 -7.89 -4.61
C VAL A 138 11.85 -8.71 -4.25
N LEU A 139 12.99 -8.41 -4.86
CA LEU A 139 14.24 -9.10 -4.57
C LEU A 139 14.67 -8.92 -3.11
N ILE A 140 14.63 -7.69 -2.60
CA ILE A 140 14.95 -7.39 -1.19
C ILE A 140 14.00 -8.12 -0.26
N ALA A 141 12.68 -8.09 -0.53
CA ALA A 141 11.70 -8.79 0.27
C ALA A 141 11.96 -10.31 0.32
N LEU A 142 12.31 -10.91 -0.82
CA LEU A 142 12.67 -12.34 -0.89
C LEU A 142 13.94 -12.64 -0.10
N ILE A 143 15.02 -11.85 -0.27
CA ILE A 143 16.28 -12.04 0.45
C ILE A 143 16.04 -11.97 1.95
N VAL A 144 15.33 -10.95 2.44
CA VAL A 144 15.02 -10.80 3.87
C VAL A 144 14.16 -11.96 4.36
N SER A 145 13.14 -12.38 3.61
CA SER A 145 12.28 -13.51 3.98
C SER A 145 13.08 -14.82 4.10
N PHE A 146 13.95 -15.12 3.13
CA PHE A 146 14.79 -16.30 3.16
C PHE A 146 15.85 -16.22 4.27
N ALA A 147 16.40 -15.03 4.53
CA ALA A 147 17.36 -14.84 5.64
C ALA A 147 16.70 -15.10 6.99
N ILE A 148 15.47 -14.63 7.22
CA ILE A 148 14.71 -14.90 8.46
C ILE A 148 14.42 -16.39 8.60
N LEU A 149 13.98 -17.06 7.54
CA LEU A 149 13.74 -18.50 7.56
C LEU A 149 15.02 -19.30 7.85
N GLY A 150 16.15 -18.91 7.24
CA GLY A 150 17.45 -19.54 7.45
C GLY A 150 18.05 -19.29 8.83
N ALA A 151 17.70 -18.17 9.46
CA ALA A 151 18.15 -17.83 10.82
C ALA A 151 17.34 -18.52 11.94
N GLY A 152 16.43 -19.43 11.58
CA GLY A 152 15.61 -20.18 12.55
C GLY A 152 14.21 -19.63 12.78
N GLY A 153 13.83 -18.55 12.08
CA GLY A 153 12.48 -17.97 12.17
C GLY A 153 11.35 -18.94 11.78
N ALA A 154 11.69 -20.04 11.11
CA ALA A 154 10.73 -21.12 10.84
C ALA A 154 10.30 -21.88 12.10
N GLY A 155 11.13 -21.89 13.16
CA GLY A 155 10.82 -22.55 14.43
C GLY A 155 9.77 -21.79 15.28
N ASP A 156 9.67 -20.49 15.07
CA ASP A 156 8.73 -19.61 15.79
C ASP A 156 7.42 -19.40 15.03
N LEU A 157 7.26 -20.03 13.86
CA LEU A 157 6.03 -19.95 13.09
C LEU A 157 4.86 -20.62 13.86
N SER A 158 4.00 -19.81 14.42
CA SER A 158 2.78 -20.29 15.06
C SER A 158 1.67 -20.45 14.00
N TYR A 159 1.16 -21.66 13.82
CA TYR A 159 0.01 -21.91 12.95
C TYR A 159 -1.30 -21.29 13.47
N ASN A 160 -1.30 -20.80 14.72
CA ASN A 160 -2.43 -20.11 15.32
C ASN A 160 -2.73 -18.73 14.71
N ILE A 161 -1.84 -18.18 13.86
CA ILE A 161 -2.04 -16.88 13.19
C ILE A 161 -3.33 -16.80 12.36
N LEU A 162 -3.90 -17.95 11.96
CA LEU A 162 -5.17 -18.05 11.24
C LEU A 162 -6.36 -18.34 12.15
N ALA A 163 -6.15 -18.45 13.47
CA ALA A 163 -7.23 -18.71 14.41
C ALA A 163 -8.29 -17.59 14.35
N PRO A 164 -9.58 -17.92 14.22
CA PRO A 164 -10.63 -16.90 14.12
C PRO A 164 -10.62 -15.91 15.29
N GLY A 165 -10.26 -16.36 16.49
CA GLY A 165 -10.14 -15.50 17.67
C GLY A 165 -9.04 -14.43 17.57
N LEU A 166 -7.97 -14.66 16.79
CA LEU A 166 -6.93 -13.68 16.52
C LEU A 166 -7.32 -12.78 15.34
N VAL A 167 -7.90 -13.35 14.30
CA VAL A 167 -8.29 -12.60 13.09
C VAL A 167 -9.44 -11.64 13.40
N PHE A 168 -10.43 -12.08 14.18
CA PHE A 168 -11.63 -11.30 14.55
C PHE A 168 -11.58 -10.78 16.00
N GLY A 169 -10.41 -10.76 16.62
CA GLY A 169 -10.18 -10.23 17.96
C GLY A 169 -10.19 -8.72 18.03
N GLY A 170 -9.72 -8.17 19.17
CA GLY A 170 -9.61 -6.73 19.35
C GLY A 170 -8.73 -6.08 18.28
N GLY A 171 -9.18 -4.95 17.71
CA GLY A 171 -8.42 -4.22 16.70
C GLY A 171 -8.63 -4.67 15.24
N THR A 172 -9.50 -5.66 14.98
CA THR A 172 -9.77 -6.18 13.62
C THR A 172 -10.18 -5.08 12.63
N VAL A 173 -11.00 -4.11 13.05
CA VAL A 173 -11.40 -2.99 12.17
C VAL A 173 -10.20 -2.16 11.75
N ALA A 174 -9.31 -1.83 12.68
CA ALA A 174 -8.08 -1.11 12.38
C ALA A 174 -7.17 -1.94 11.47
N ALA A 175 -7.03 -3.26 11.74
CA ALA A 175 -6.27 -4.18 10.90
C ALA A 175 -6.81 -4.22 9.46
N ILE A 176 -8.12 -4.28 9.26
CA ILE A 176 -8.77 -4.24 7.94
C ILE A 176 -8.45 -2.92 7.23
N LEU A 177 -8.57 -1.79 7.93
CA LEU A 177 -8.27 -0.48 7.33
C LEU A 177 -6.81 -0.36 6.89
N PHE A 178 -5.87 -0.83 7.71
CA PHE A 178 -4.44 -0.81 7.36
C PHE A 178 -4.09 -1.78 6.22
N THR A 179 -4.65 -3.00 6.24
CA THR A 179 -4.40 -3.98 5.18
C THR A 179 -5.10 -3.64 3.87
N PHE A 180 -6.20 -2.88 3.91
CA PHE A 180 -6.87 -2.39 2.69
C PHE A 180 -6.07 -1.27 2.00
N GLY A 181 -5.33 -0.47 2.77
CA GLY A 181 -4.53 0.65 2.26
C GLY A 181 -3.09 0.29 1.87
N SER A 182 -2.66 -0.95 2.13
CA SER A 182 -1.29 -1.42 1.83
C SER A 182 -1.27 -2.28 0.56
#